data_d8558a104a84c06a843f9c4f71b8ba2d
#
_entry.id   d8558a104a84c06a843f9c4f71b8ba2d
#
_cell.length_a   1.000
_cell.length_b   1.000
_cell.length_c   1.000
_cell.angle_alpha   90.00
_cell.angle_beta   90.00
_cell.angle_gamma   90.00
#
_symmetry.space_group_name_H-M   'P 1'
#
loop_
_entity.id
_entity.type
_entity.pdbx_description
1 polymer ?
#
loop_
_entity_poly.entity_id
_entity_poly.type
_entity_poly.pdbx_seq_one_letter_code
_entity_poly.pdbx_strand_id
1 'polypeptide(L)'
;MKRNYFSILFAFLTPLLLHSVYGQCEGVTLESLSIPGPFSVAALDEEDGIRNGPDYNGATIYYPTNGIPPYASIAIVPGFTAGPSSVEAWGPFYASHGIVTIIIGTNSPIDFPEARAYALLDALETIKQENIRSASPLLGDLNLEQLAVSGWSMGGGGAQRAAVLDPTIAGVIALCPWLPNPDFDHNSAALIFSGQDDTVAPPSLHADLHYEATPVSTNKLLFEVENGDHSVANSPTGGDYSVGKIALSWLKLYVEQNDCYCPLLTDNLLVDPPAASKVEQDFICELLANNSPELALNYYPNPTQDRVYFEIFQELNFELYSPYGQRLQSGQLSSSQPYIDLSTYALGIYYLNIDNQVVKLIKTN
;
A
#
# COMPACT_ATOMS: atom_id res chain seq x y z
N MET A 1 22.09 78.39 7.73
CA MET A 1 22.30 77.03 8.35
C MET A 1 21.11 76.19 8.07
N LYS A 2 21.18 75.27 7.06
CA LYS A 2 20.15 74.28 6.75
C LYS A 2 20.69 72.95 7.22
N ARG A 3 19.99 72.29 8.17
CA ARG A 3 20.29 70.94 8.71
C ARG A 3 19.54 69.94 7.86
N ASN A 4 20.29 69.14 7.12
CA ASN A 4 19.76 67.97 6.41
C ASN A 4 19.65 66.82 7.40
N TYR A 5 18.43 66.23 7.57
CA TYR A 5 18.21 64.99 8.25
C TYR A 5 18.23 63.82 7.21
N PHE A 6 19.22 62.96 7.34
CA PHE A 6 19.30 61.72 6.60
C PHE A 6 18.50 60.67 7.37
N SER A 7 17.36 60.27 6.82
CA SER A 7 16.59 59.15 7.36
C SER A 7 17.17 57.85 6.78
N ILE A 8 17.77 57.03 7.64
CA ILE A 8 18.24 55.69 7.30
C ILE A 8 17.06 54.76 7.45
N LEU A 9 16.56 54.24 6.33
CA LEU A 9 15.54 53.19 6.27
C LEU A 9 16.23 51.86 6.50
N PHE A 10 16.04 51.25 7.69
CA PHE A 10 16.46 49.90 7.98
C PHE A 10 15.41 48.93 7.37
N ALA A 11 15.74 48.34 6.24
CA ALA A 11 14.99 47.22 5.69
C ALA A 11 15.31 45.98 6.51
N PHE A 12 14.35 45.53 7.34
CA PHE A 12 14.41 44.23 7.96
C PHE A 12 14.15 43.16 6.89
N LEU A 13 15.21 42.54 6.42
CA LEU A 13 15.13 41.26 5.68
C LEU A 13 14.84 40.18 6.69
N THR A 14 13.57 39.79 6.81
CA THR A 14 13.20 38.52 7.48
C THR A 14 13.64 37.38 6.57
N PRO A 15 14.51 36.45 7.03
CA PRO A 15 14.76 35.26 6.27
C PRO A 15 13.47 34.41 6.27
N LEU A 16 12.91 34.19 5.07
CA LEU A 16 11.93 33.15 4.85
C LEU A 16 12.65 31.83 5.19
N LEU A 17 12.39 31.30 6.36
CA LEU A 17 12.72 29.92 6.70
C LEU A 17 11.81 29.01 5.85
N LEU A 18 12.32 28.59 4.71
CA LEU A 18 11.80 27.43 4.01
C LEU A 18 11.97 26.23 4.97
N HIS A 19 10.94 25.94 5.74
CA HIS A 19 10.85 24.67 6.43
C HIS A 19 10.63 23.63 5.35
N SER A 20 11.70 22.92 5.00
CA SER A 20 11.63 21.73 4.17
C SER A 20 10.77 20.70 4.90
N VAL A 21 9.75 20.22 4.22
CA VAL A 21 8.81 19.14 4.64
C VAL A 21 9.52 17.78 4.66
N TYR A 22 10.79 17.73 5.04
CA TYR A 22 11.61 16.49 5.06
C TYR A 22 11.46 15.65 6.34
N GLY A 23 10.53 15.98 7.24
CA GLY A 23 10.40 15.27 8.53
C GLY A 23 9.61 13.96 8.48
N GLN A 24 8.85 13.68 7.42
CA GLN A 24 7.95 12.51 7.38
C GLN A 24 8.58 11.22 6.81
N CYS A 25 9.68 11.31 6.06
CA CYS A 25 10.30 10.16 5.39
C CYS A 25 11.62 9.72 6.04
N GLU A 26 11.83 10.05 7.31
CA GLU A 26 13.04 9.66 8.03
C GLU A 26 13.17 8.13 8.12
N GLY A 27 14.31 7.59 7.68
CA GLY A 27 14.58 6.14 7.67
C GLY A 27 14.16 5.40 6.41
N VAL A 28 13.46 6.03 5.46
CA VAL A 28 13.15 5.44 4.16
C VAL A 28 14.29 5.72 3.18
N THR A 29 15.14 4.72 2.95
CA THR A 29 16.35 4.79 2.10
C THR A 29 16.50 3.50 1.31
N LEU A 30 17.38 3.47 0.30
CA LEU A 30 17.72 2.22 -0.39
C LEU A 30 18.25 1.12 0.54
N GLU A 31 18.92 1.51 1.62
CA GLU A 31 19.41 0.57 2.63
C GLU A 31 18.26 -0.03 3.44
N SER A 32 17.18 0.72 3.66
CA SER A 32 15.97 0.21 4.32
C SER A 32 15.24 -0.87 3.52
N LEU A 33 15.54 -1.05 2.23
CA LEU A 33 15.05 -2.12 1.36
C LEU A 33 15.93 -3.39 1.40
N SER A 34 16.77 -3.52 2.40
CA SER A 34 17.76 -4.61 2.54
C SER A 34 17.11 -5.99 2.70
N ILE A 35 17.92 -7.05 2.53
CA ILE A 35 17.53 -8.44 2.80
C ILE A 35 18.47 -9.00 3.89
N PRO A 36 17.92 -9.46 5.03
CA PRO A 36 16.51 -9.32 5.49
C PRO A 36 16.16 -7.89 5.87
N GLY A 37 14.85 -7.61 5.96
CA GLY A 37 14.33 -6.37 6.52
C GLY A 37 14.48 -6.28 8.06
N PRO A 38 13.96 -5.21 8.69
CA PRO A 38 14.19 -4.91 10.10
C PRO A 38 13.41 -5.79 11.09
N PHE A 39 12.37 -6.49 10.63
CA PHE A 39 11.50 -7.27 11.52
C PHE A 39 11.86 -8.75 11.57
N SER A 40 11.72 -9.36 12.75
CA SER A 40 11.77 -10.81 12.92
C SER A 40 10.52 -11.44 12.31
N VAL A 41 10.67 -12.62 11.71
CA VAL A 41 9.62 -13.31 10.97
C VAL A 41 9.26 -14.62 11.66
N ALA A 42 7.97 -14.93 11.74
CA ALA A 42 7.43 -16.24 12.03
C ALA A 42 6.54 -16.71 10.88
N ALA A 43 6.17 -17.99 10.92
CA ALA A 43 5.29 -18.59 9.93
C ALA A 43 4.16 -19.37 10.63
N LEU A 44 3.04 -19.48 9.93
CA LEU A 44 1.89 -20.34 10.26
C LEU A 44 1.59 -21.23 9.07
N ASP A 45 1.16 -22.46 9.34
CA ASP A 45 0.64 -23.36 8.33
C ASP A 45 -0.68 -24.04 8.79
N GLU A 46 -1.12 -25.06 8.10
CA GLU A 46 -2.35 -25.76 8.43
C GLU A 46 -2.28 -26.52 9.78
N GLU A 47 -1.09 -26.89 10.25
CA GLU A 47 -0.89 -27.50 11.57
C GLU A 47 -1.17 -26.48 12.69
N ASP A 48 -1.00 -25.20 12.41
CA ASP A 48 -1.35 -24.07 13.31
C ASP A 48 -2.83 -23.67 13.22
N GLY A 49 -3.60 -24.34 12.36
CA GLY A 49 -5.04 -24.20 12.22
C GLY A 49 -5.48 -23.10 11.26
N ILE A 50 -4.62 -22.65 10.35
CA ILE A 50 -5.09 -21.86 9.21
C ILE A 50 -5.96 -22.75 8.31
N ARG A 51 -6.93 -22.12 7.63
CA ARG A 51 -7.78 -22.88 6.70
C ARG A 51 -6.98 -23.29 5.46
N ASN A 52 -7.33 -24.45 4.91
CA ASN A 52 -7.02 -24.79 3.54
C ASN A 52 -8.28 -24.52 2.71
N GLY A 53 -8.21 -23.53 1.81
CA GLY A 53 -9.39 -23.08 1.08
C GLY A 53 -9.86 -24.09 0.04
N PRO A 54 -11.07 -23.93 -0.54
CA PRO A 54 -11.53 -24.81 -1.60
C PRO A 54 -10.74 -24.62 -2.92
N ASP A 55 -10.20 -23.42 -3.19
CA ASP A 55 -9.61 -23.07 -4.47
C ASP A 55 -8.08 -23.15 -4.49
N TYR A 56 -7.43 -23.47 -3.37
CA TYR A 56 -5.99 -23.73 -3.28
C TYR A 56 -5.70 -24.96 -2.43
N ASN A 57 -4.45 -25.45 -2.46
CA ASN A 57 -4.00 -26.61 -1.71
C ASN A 57 -2.67 -26.35 -1.02
N GLY A 58 -2.70 -26.24 0.28
CA GLY A 58 -1.54 -25.91 1.11
C GLY A 58 -1.22 -24.41 1.12
N ALA A 59 -0.98 -23.89 2.32
CA ALA A 59 -0.59 -22.49 2.52
C ALA A 59 0.43 -22.33 3.65
N THR A 60 1.30 -21.33 3.51
CA THR A 60 2.14 -20.84 4.59
C THR A 60 1.98 -19.33 4.69
N ILE A 61 1.68 -18.81 5.89
CA ILE A 61 1.60 -17.38 6.16
C ILE A 61 2.86 -16.94 6.90
N TYR A 62 3.64 -16.06 6.31
CA TYR A 62 4.79 -15.41 6.93
C TYR A 62 4.37 -14.05 7.49
N TYR A 63 4.77 -13.73 8.73
CA TYR A 63 4.34 -12.49 9.39
C TYR A 63 5.43 -11.91 10.31
N PRO A 64 5.45 -10.58 10.51
CA PRO A 64 6.37 -9.93 11.44
C PRO A 64 5.97 -10.18 12.90
N THR A 65 6.94 -10.49 13.77
CA THR A 65 6.68 -10.74 15.21
C THR A 65 6.93 -9.53 16.10
N ASN A 66 7.63 -8.52 15.60
CA ASN A 66 8.02 -7.31 16.33
C ASN A 66 7.77 -6.02 15.52
N GLY A 67 6.89 -6.07 14.54
CA GLY A 67 6.45 -4.91 13.76
C GLY A 67 5.34 -4.13 14.48
N ILE A 68 4.80 -3.14 13.79
CA ILE A 68 3.71 -2.28 14.29
C ILE A 68 2.47 -2.51 13.41
N PRO A 69 1.40 -3.16 13.93
CA PRO A 69 0.15 -3.32 13.19
C PRO A 69 -0.60 -1.96 13.03
N PRO A 70 -1.58 -1.87 12.12
CA PRO A 70 -2.07 -2.95 11.27
C PRO A 70 -1.18 -3.20 10.05
N TYR A 71 -1.07 -4.46 9.62
CA TYR A 71 -0.22 -4.88 8.50
C TYR A 71 -1.00 -4.98 7.19
N ALA A 72 -0.38 -4.54 6.10
CA ALA A 72 -0.79 -4.91 4.74
C ALA A 72 -0.55 -6.42 4.48
N SER A 73 -1.22 -6.97 3.48
CA SER A 73 -1.07 -8.40 3.16
C SER A 73 -0.98 -8.66 1.66
N ILE A 74 -0.25 -9.72 1.29
CA ILE A 74 -0.11 -10.17 -0.09
C ILE A 74 -0.26 -11.69 -0.20
N ALA A 75 -1.03 -12.16 -1.18
CA ALA A 75 -1.13 -13.56 -1.55
C ALA A 75 -0.28 -13.87 -2.79
N ILE A 76 0.46 -14.98 -2.77
CA ILE A 76 1.40 -15.36 -3.85
C ILE A 76 1.15 -16.80 -4.30
N VAL A 77 1.02 -17.01 -5.63
CA VAL A 77 0.78 -18.31 -6.24
C VAL A 77 1.89 -18.69 -7.23
N PRO A 78 2.34 -19.96 -7.29
CA PRO A 78 3.37 -20.42 -8.23
C PRO A 78 2.86 -20.52 -9.67
N GLY A 79 3.77 -20.90 -10.58
CA GLY A 79 3.52 -21.13 -12.00
C GLY A 79 3.06 -22.55 -12.34
N PHE A 80 2.97 -22.86 -13.64
CA PHE A 80 2.59 -24.17 -14.19
C PHE A 80 3.59 -25.25 -13.74
N THR A 81 3.07 -26.37 -13.22
CA THR A 81 3.82 -27.49 -12.66
C THR A 81 4.73 -27.18 -11.48
N ALA A 82 4.70 -25.96 -10.97
CA ALA A 82 5.51 -25.52 -9.84
C ALA A 82 4.69 -25.58 -8.52
N GLY A 83 5.43 -25.81 -7.43
CA GLY A 83 4.87 -25.72 -6.07
C GLY A 83 5.25 -24.42 -5.37
N PRO A 84 4.74 -24.19 -4.13
CA PRO A 84 5.00 -23.01 -3.31
C PRO A 84 6.48 -22.67 -3.16
N SER A 85 7.36 -23.68 -3.07
CA SER A 85 8.82 -23.52 -2.92
C SER A 85 9.47 -22.71 -4.04
N SER A 86 8.82 -22.63 -5.22
CA SER A 86 9.36 -21.84 -6.35
C SER A 86 9.31 -20.32 -6.14
N VAL A 87 8.48 -19.86 -5.21
CA VAL A 87 8.27 -18.43 -4.87
C VAL A 87 8.39 -18.16 -3.37
N GLU A 88 8.83 -19.16 -2.59
CA GLU A 88 8.85 -19.13 -1.13
C GLU A 88 9.73 -18.00 -0.56
N ALA A 89 10.80 -17.63 -1.27
CA ALA A 89 11.72 -16.58 -0.84
C ALA A 89 11.01 -15.22 -0.63
N TRP A 90 9.89 -14.97 -1.28
CA TRP A 90 9.09 -13.76 -1.12
C TRP A 90 8.40 -13.68 0.25
N GLY A 91 8.03 -14.81 0.86
CA GLY A 91 7.34 -14.84 2.15
C GLY A 91 8.12 -14.16 3.27
N PRO A 92 9.29 -14.70 3.67
CA PRO A 92 10.09 -14.08 4.72
C PRO A 92 10.62 -12.70 4.33
N PHE A 93 10.84 -12.42 3.03
CA PHE A 93 11.26 -11.10 2.57
C PHE A 93 10.22 -10.03 2.91
N TYR A 94 9.00 -10.17 2.42
CA TYR A 94 7.95 -9.19 2.68
C TYR A 94 7.58 -9.12 4.16
N ALA A 95 7.52 -10.25 4.86
CA ALA A 95 7.23 -10.27 6.29
C ALA A 95 8.31 -9.54 7.10
N SER A 96 9.59 -9.64 6.73
CA SER A 96 10.66 -8.88 7.39
C SER A 96 10.56 -7.36 7.17
N HIS A 97 9.73 -6.93 6.22
CA HIS A 97 9.41 -5.53 5.95
C HIS A 97 8.00 -5.11 6.40
N GLY A 98 7.32 -5.96 7.20
CA GLY A 98 6.03 -5.61 7.79
C GLY A 98 4.81 -5.93 6.92
N ILE A 99 4.94 -6.75 5.87
CA ILE A 99 3.84 -7.16 5.00
C ILE A 99 3.55 -8.64 5.23
N VAL A 100 2.37 -8.99 5.74
CA VAL A 100 1.95 -10.37 5.93
C VAL A 100 1.79 -11.05 4.57
N THR A 101 2.43 -12.20 4.39
CA THR A 101 2.50 -12.86 3.09
C THR A 101 1.99 -14.29 3.18
N ILE A 102 0.95 -14.61 2.42
CA ILE A 102 0.49 -16.00 2.25
C ILE A 102 0.98 -16.56 0.93
N ILE A 103 1.69 -17.68 0.98
CA ILE A 103 2.15 -18.44 -0.19
C ILE A 103 1.33 -19.71 -0.27
N ILE A 104 0.69 -19.93 -1.41
CA ILE A 104 -0.23 -21.05 -1.61
C ILE A 104 0.24 -22.01 -2.70
N GLY A 105 -0.17 -23.28 -2.58
CA GLY A 105 -0.17 -24.22 -3.69
C GLY A 105 -1.46 -24.13 -4.50
N THR A 106 -1.50 -24.81 -5.64
CA THR A 106 -2.71 -24.94 -6.46
C THR A 106 -3.34 -26.32 -6.29
N ASN A 107 -4.66 -26.44 -6.46
CA ASN A 107 -5.36 -27.73 -6.42
C ASN A 107 -4.86 -28.71 -7.48
N SER A 108 -4.43 -28.18 -8.62
CA SER A 108 -3.74 -28.95 -9.64
C SER A 108 -2.48 -28.17 -10.13
N PRO A 109 -1.33 -28.83 -10.26
CA PRO A 109 -0.12 -28.17 -10.73
C PRO A 109 -0.25 -27.67 -12.18
N ILE A 110 -1.22 -28.17 -12.93
CA ILE A 110 -1.49 -27.75 -14.33
C ILE A 110 -2.63 -26.74 -14.45
N ASP A 111 -3.08 -26.15 -13.34
CA ASP A 111 -4.12 -25.12 -13.35
C ASP A 111 -3.69 -23.92 -14.21
N PHE A 112 -4.65 -23.42 -15.00
CA PHE A 112 -4.48 -22.23 -15.83
C PHE A 112 -4.62 -20.93 -15.02
N PRO A 113 -4.27 -19.76 -15.58
CA PRO A 113 -4.32 -18.49 -14.85
C PRO A 113 -5.66 -18.17 -14.18
N GLU A 114 -6.79 -18.53 -14.78
CA GLU A 114 -8.10 -18.24 -14.19
C GLU A 114 -8.32 -19.02 -12.86
N ALA A 115 -7.95 -20.31 -12.80
CA ALA A 115 -8.02 -21.07 -11.55
C ALA A 115 -7.07 -20.53 -10.48
N ARG A 116 -5.89 -20.03 -10.90
CA ARG A 116 -4.93 -19.38 -10.00
C ARG A 116 -5.45 -18.04 -9.48
N ALA A 117 -6.26 -17.32 -10.26
CA ALA A 117 -6.95 -16.12 -9.79
C ALA A 117 -7.92 -16.44 -8.64
N TYR A 118 -8.76 -17.46 -8.79
CA TYR A 118 -9.64 -17.91 -7.69
C TYR A 118 -8.85 -18.39 -6.48
N ALA A 119 -7.75 -19.10 -6.68
CA ALA A 119 -6.85 -19.52 -5.60
C ALA A 119 -6.29 -18.32 -4.81
N LEU A 120 -5.89 -17.24 -5.49
CA LEU A 120 -5.43 -16.01 -4.84
C LEU A 120 -6.56 -15.31 -4.06
N LEU A 121 -7.76 -15.23 -4.62
CA LEU A 121 -8.91 -14.65 -3.91
C LEU A 121 -9.27 -15.45 -2.66
N ASP A 122 -9.23 -16.78 -2.74
CA ASP A 122 -9.46 -17.65 -1.59
C ASP A 122 -8.35 -17.56 -0.53
N ALA A 123 -7.10 -17.35 -0.96
CA ALA A 123 -5.99 -17.05 -0.05
C ALA A 123 -6.17 -15.71 0.68
N LEU A 124 -6.67 -14.66 0.00
CA LEU A 124 -7.03 -13.40 0.65
C LEU A 124 -8.18 -13.59 1.65
N GLU A 125 -9.13 -14.46 1.36
CA GLU A 125 -10.17 -14.81 2.33
C GLU A 125 -9.57 -15.50 3.57
N THR A 126 -8.54 -16.34 3.40
CA THR A 126 -7.80 -16.94 4.52
C THR A 126 -7.13 -15.86 5.37
N ILE A 127 -6.50 -14.88 4.78
CA ILE A 127 -5.94 -13.71 5.49
C ILE A 127 -7.04 -12.98 6.29
N LYS A 128 -8.20 -12.71 5.69
CA LYS A 128 -9.33 -12.07 6.39
C LYS A 128 -9.80 -12.90 7.58
N GLN A 129 -9.82 -14.22 7.47
CA GLN A 129 -10.19 -15.10 8.57
C GLN A 129 -9.16 -15.17 9.69
N GLU A 130 -7.87 -15.07 9.39
CA GLU A 130 -6.83 -14.96 10.42
C GLU A 130 -6.97 -13.68 11.28
N ASN A 131 -7.48 -12.59 10.69
CA ASN A 131 -7.75 -11.36 11.44
C ASN A 131 -8.86 -11.50 12.49
N ILE A 132 -9.68 -12.55 12.43
CA ILE A 132 -10.78 -12.77 13.37
C ILE A 132 -10.70 -14.12 14.11
N ARG A 133 -9.79 -15.01 13.73
CA ARG A 133 -9.59 -16.30 14.40
C ARG A 133 -8.95 -16.08 15.76
N SER A 134 -9.65 -16.49 16.85
CA SER A 134 -9.24 -16.23 18.24
C SER A 134 -7.88 -16.82 18.65
N ALA A 135 -7.43 -17.89 17.96
CA ALA A 135 -6.12 -18.52 18.19
C ALA A 135 -5.02 -17.98 17.25
N SER A 136 -5.36 -17.09 16.34
CA SER A 136 -4.38 -16.50 15.42
C SER A 136 -3.50 -15.47 16.12
N PRO A 137 -2.17 -15.50 15.90
CA PRO A 137 -1.30 -14.39 16.30
C PRO A 137 -1.53 -13.10 15.51
N LEU A 138 -2.36 -13.14 14.46
CA LEU A 138 -2.72 -12.00 13.61
C LEU A 138 -4.11 -11.42 13.93
N LEU A 139 -4.73 -11.86 15.05
CA LEU A 139 -6.07 -11.41 15.44
C LEU A 139 -6.12 -9.89 15.66
N GLY A 140 -6.84 -9.20 14.76
CA GLY A 140 -7.03 -7.74 14.81
C GLY A 140 -5.83 -6.92 14.30
N ASP A 141 -4.80 -7.56 13.77
CA ASP A 141 -3.54 -6.94 13.36
C ASP A 141 -3.43 -6.68 11.85
N LEU A 142 -4.45 -7.02 11.05
CA LEU A 142 -4.40 -6.88 9.60
C LEU A 142 -5.24 -5.71 9.10
N ASN A 143 -4.70 -4.96 8.13
CA ASN A 143 -5.47 -3.96 7.40
C ASN A 143 -6.11 -4.61 6.18
N LEU A 144 -7.42 -4.85 6.25
CA LEU A 144 -8.17 -5.54 5.20
C LEU A 144 -8.47 -4.67 3.96
N GLU A 145 -8.08 -3.40 3.98
CA GLU A 145 -8.13 -2.50 2.82
C GLU A 145 -6.78 -2.44 2.07
N GLN A 146 -5.73 -3.04 2.65
CA GLN A 146 -4.37 -3.06 2.12
C GLN A 146 -3.98 -4.47 1.67
N LEU A 147 -4.71 -4.98 0.66
CA LEU A 147 -4.52 -6.32 0.13
C LEU A 147 -3.89 -6.28 -1.27
N ALA A 148 -2.95 -7.17 -1.50
CA ALA A 148 -2.28 -7.34 -2.78
C ALA A 148 -2.24 -8.81 -3.21
N VAL A 149 -1.99 -9.04 -4.49
CA VAL A 149 -1.79 -10.37 -5.07
C VAL A 149 -0.53 -10.40 -5.93
N SER A 150 0.09 -11.56 -5.98
CA SER A 150 1.27 -11.80 -6.82
C SER A 150 1.27 -13.23 -7.34
N GLY A 151 2.09 -13.48 -8.34
CA GLY A 151 2.31 -14.83 -8.83
C GLY A 151 3.35 -14.89 -9.93
N TRP A 152 3.90 -16.09 -10.10
CA TRP A 152 4.91 -16.37 -11.11
C TRP A 152 4.31 -17.07 -12.32
N SER A 153 4.74 -16.70 -13.54
CA SER A 153 4.34 -17.35 -14.78
C SER A 153 2.81 -17.34 -14.96
N MET A 154 2.15 -18.50 -15.06
CA MET A 154 0.68 -18.60 -15.04
C MET A 154 0.07 -18.02 -13.76
N GLY A 155 0.81 -18.02 -12.64
CA GLY A 155 0.42 -17.31 -11.43
C GLY A 155 0.42 -15.80 -11.59
N GLY A 156 1.35 -15.23 -12.36
CA GLY A 156 1.38 -13.81 -12.71
C GLY A 156 0.19 -13.39 -13.56
N GLY A 157 -0.18 -14.24 -14.55
CA GLY A 157 -1.45 -14.09 -15.29
C GLY A 157 -2.66 -14.18 -14.37
N GLY A 158 -2.64 -15.12 -13.40
CA GLY A 158 -3.67 -15.28 -12.38
C GLY A 158 -3.78 -14.06 -11.47
N ALA A 159 -2.67 -13.45 -11.06
CA ALA A 159 -2.67 -12.26 -10.22
C ALA A 159 -3.36 -11.06 -10.90
N GLN A 160 -3.07 -10.81 -12.18
CA GLN A 160 -3.77 -9.79 -12.96
C GLN A 160 -5.28 -10.09 -13.11
N ARG A 161 -5.64 -11.38 -13.33
CA ARG A 161 -7.05 -11.81 -13.38
C ARG A 161 -7.76 -11.65 -12.04
N ALA A 162 -7.08 -11.93 -10.92
CA ALA A 162 -7.66 -11.73 -9.59
C ALA A 162 -8.04 -10.26 -9.35
N ALA A 163 -7.21 -9.32 -9.78
CA ALA A 163 -7.52 -7.89 -9.69
C ALA A 163 -8.72 -7.46 -10.54
N VAL A 164 -8.97 -8.12 -11.68
CA VAL A 164 -10.19 -7.90 -12.48
C VAL A 164 -11.43 -8.43 -11.73
N LEU A 165 -11.30 -9.57 -11.04
CA LEU A 165 -12.41 -10.23 -10.33
C LEU A 165 -12.74 -9.55 -9.00
N ASP A 166 -11.76 -8.97 -8.32
CA ASP A 166 -11.93 -8.27 -7.05
C ASP A 166 -11.31 -6.86 -7.10
N PRO A 167 -12.13 -5.81 -7.29
CA PRO A 167 -11.64 -4.44 -7.36
C PRO A 167 -11.15 -3.87 -6.01
N THR A 168 -11.25 -4.62 -4.92
CA THR A 168 -10.70 -4.20 -3.61
C THR A 168 -9.21 -4.49 -3.47
N ILE A 169 -8.62 -5.23 -4.41
CA ILE A 169 -7.17 -5.47 -4.46
C ILE A 169 -6.46 -4.16 -4.81
N ALA A 170 -5.60 -3.71 -3.90
CA ALA A 170 -4.87 -2.44 -4.04
C ALA A 170 -3.65 -2.56 -4.99
N GLY A 171 -2.98 -3.72 -5.00
CA GLY A 171 -1.78 -3.92 -5.80
C GLY A 171 -1.63 -5.31 -6.40
N VAL A 172 -0.98 -5.36 -7.56
CA VAL A 172 -0.66 -6.59 -8.29
C VAL A 172 0.82 -6.62 -8.61
N ILE A 173 1.47 -7.76 -8.37
CA ILE A 173 2.85 -8.01 -8.82
C ILE A 173 2.88 -9.27 -9.67
N ALA A 174 3.11 -9.11 -10.97
CA ALA A 174 3.19 -10.19 -11.94
C ALA A 174 4.66 -10.54 -12.22
N LEU A 175 5.09 -11.73 -11.80
CA LEU A 175 6.46 -12.22 -11.89
C LEU A 175 6.62 -13.05 -13.16
N CYS A 176 7.30 -12.55 -14.18
CA CYS A 176 7.46 -13.18 -15.49
C CYS A 176 6.13 -13.80 -15.99
N PRO A 177 5.05 -13.01 -16.09
CA PRO A 177 3.71 -13.52 -16.25
C PRO A 177 3.52 -14.30 -17.56
N TRP A 178 2.67 -15.33 -17.51
CA TRP A 178 2.21 -16.06 -18.67
C TRP A 178 0.67 -16.00 -18.75
N LEU A 179 0.15 -15.31 -19.74
CA LEU A 179 -1.25 -15.34 -20.15
C LEU A 179 -1.33 -14.82 -21.61
N PRO A 180 -1.65 -15.66 -22.57
CA PRO A 180 -1.85 -15.20 -23.94
C PRO A 180 -3.17 -14.41 -24.04
N ASN A 181 -3.16 -13.34 -24.84
CA ASN A 181 -4.30 -12.46 -25.06
C ASN A 181 -4.89 -11.90 -23.75
N PRO A 182 -4.08 -11.19 -22.94
CA PRO A 182 -4.56 -10.59 -21.70
C PRO A 182 -5.63 -9.53 -22.01
N ASP A 183 -6.64 -9.47 -21.13
CA ASP A 183 -7.70 -8.46 -21.14
C ASP A 183 -7.96 -8.09 -19.68
N PHE A 184 -7.48 -6.90 -19.29
CA PHE A 184 -7.48 -6.44 -17.91
C PHE A 184 -8.25 -5.12 -17.79
N ASP A 185 -9.28 -5.11 -16.97
CA ASP A 185 -10.02 -3.90 -16.59
C ASP A 185 -10.04 -3.80 -15.07
N HIS A 186 -8.93 -3.32 -14.49
CA HIS A 186 -8.79 -3.10 -13.06
C HIS A 186 -8.02 -1.82 -12.75
N ASN A 187 -8.19 -1.31 -11.53
CA ASN A 187 -7.50 -0.12 -11.03
C ASN A 187 -6.38 -0.44 -10.00
N SER A 188 -6.11 -1.72 -9.74
CA SER A 188 -5.03 -2.14 -8.84
C SER A 188 -3.68 -1.75 -9.43
N ALA A 189 -2.83 -1.07 -8.65
CA ALA A 189 -1.50 -0.67 -9.12
C ALA A 189 -0.67 -1.90 -9.54
N ALA A 190 -0.26 -1.95 -10.81
CA ALA A 190 0.31 -3.15 -11.44
C ALA A 190 1.82 -3.03 -11.66
N LEU A 191 2.60 -3.93 -11.04
CA LEU A 191 4.01 -4.11 -11.29
C LEU A 191 4.23 -5.42 -12.04
N ILE A 192 4.95 -5.35 -13.16
CA ILE A 192 5.23 -6.48 -14.03
C ILE A 192 6.75 -6.63 -14.14
N PHE A 193 7.27 -7.79 -13.78
CA PHE A 193 8.65 -8.17 -14.05
C PHE A 193 8.73 -9.12 -15.24
N SER A 194 9.77 -8.99 -16.05
CA SER A 194 10.13 -9.96 -17.10
C SER A 194 11.62 -10.23 -17.09
N GLY A 195 12.02 -11.31 -17.72
CA GLY A 195 13.42 -11.60 -18.00
C GLY A 195 13.71 -11.42 -19.49
N GLN A 196 14.77 -10.70 -19.85
CA GLN A 196 15.13 -10.42 -21.23
C GLN A 196 15.30 -11.70 -22.07
N ASP A 197 15.89 -12.74 -21.47
CA ASP A 197 16.18 -14.03 -22.09
C ASP A 197 15.15 -15.11 -21.74
N ASP A 198 13.95 -14.70 -21.28
CA ASP A 198 12.85 -15.62 -20.99
C ASP A 198 12.33 -16.28 -22.26
N THR A 199 12.58 -17.58 -22.40
CA THR A 199 12.14 -18.39 -23.52
C THR A 199 10.85 -19.16 -23.26
N VAL A 200 10.33 -19.13 -22.01
CA VAL A 200 9.09 -19.80 -21.60
C VAL A 200 7.90 -18.85 -21.71
N ALA A 201 8.06 -17.63 -21.21
CA ALA A 201 7.11 -16.53 -21.36
C ALA A 201 7.84 -15.32 -21.99
N PRO A 202 8.20 -15.38 -23.30
CA PRO A 202 8.94 -14.30 -23.95
C PRO A 202 8.27 -12.95 -23.71
N PRO A 203 9.00 -11.91 -23.29
CA PRO A 203 8.43 -10.61 -22.92
C PRO A 203 7.47 -10.04 -23.97
N SER A 204 7.86 -10.10 -25.25
CA SER A 204 7.03 -9.59 -26.36
C SER A 204 5.71 -10.34 -26.59
N LEU A 205 5.56 -11.55 -26.04
CA LEU A 205 4.34 -12.35 -26.15
C LEU A 205 3.53 -12.38 -24.85
N HIS A 206 4.08 -11.88 -23.75
CA HIS A 206 3.44 -11.95 -22.45
C HIS A 206 3.58 -10.64 -21.67
N ALA A 207 4.72 -10.34 -21.06
CA ALA A 207 4.87 -9.20 -20.15
C ALA A 207 4.54 -7.85 -20.80
N ASP A 208 4.97 -7.64 -22.06
CA ASP A 208 4.64 -6.44 -22.82
C ASP A 208 3.13 -6.33 -23.06
N LEU A 209 2.50 -7.44 -23.44
CA LEU A 209 1.05 -7.49 -23.63
C LEU A 209 0.28 -7.29 -22.32
N HIS A 210 0.81 -7.78 -21.19
CA HIS A 210 0.25 -7.51 -19.87
C HIS A 210 0.28 -6.01 -19.55
N TYR A 211 1.42 -5.34 -19.81
CA TYR A 211 1.55 -3.91 -19.62
C TYR A 211 0.60 -3.11 -20.53
N GLU A 212 0.54 -3.47 -21.80
CA GLU A 212 -0.32 -2.81 -22.78
C GLU A 212 -1.82 -3.01 -22.49
N ALA A 213 -2.21 -4.20 -22.02
CA ALA A 213 -3.60 -4.54 -21.70
C ALA A 213 -4.07 -3.93 -20.35
N THR A 214 -3.15 -3.54 -19.48
CA THR A 214 -3.49 -2.82 -18.24
C THR A 214 -3.93 -1.40 -18.59
N PRO A 215 -5.09 -0.90 -18.08
CA PRO A 215 -5.63 0.41 -18.46
C PRO A 215 -4.64 1.55 -18.25
N VAL A 216 -4.70 2.57 -19.12
CA VAL A 216 -3.85 3.78 -19.00
C VAL A 216 -4.18 4.62 -17.76
N SER A 217 -5.35 4.41 -17.17
CA SER A 217 -5.73 5.04 -15.89
C SER A 217 -5.14 4.35 -14.66
N THR A 218 -4.55 3.16 -14.84
CA THR A 218 -3.98 2.35 -13.77
C THR A 218 -2.50 2.65 -13.63
N ASN A 219 -2.03 2.94 -12.42
CA ASN A 219 -0.61 3.04 -12.15
C ASN A 219 0.08 1.72 -12.49
N LYS A 220 1.05 1.73 -13.40
CA LYS A 220 1.71 0.52 -13.90
C LYS A 220 3.19 0.73 -14.19
N LEU A 221 3.95 -0.35 -13.97
CA LEU A 221 5.39 -0.42 -14.18
C LEU A 221 5.75 -1.78 -14.78
N LEU A 222 6.48 -1.79 -15.88
CA LEU A 222 7.17 -2.95 -16.43
C LEU A 222 8.67 -2.79 -16.23
N PHE A 223 9.29 -3.77 -15.59
CA PHE A 223 10.74 -3.86 -15.39
C PHE A 223 11.26 -5.16 -15.94
N GLU A 224 12.00 -5.08 -17.06
CA GLU A 224 12.64 -6.22 -17.69
C GLU A 224 14.09 -6.36 -17.19
N VAL A 225 14.40 -7.49 -16.57
CA VAL A 225 15.74 -7.78 -16.04
C VAL A 225 16.68 -8.19 -17.18
N GLU A 226 17.81 -7.49 -17.31
CA GLU A 226 18.84 -7.78 -18.30
C GLU A 226 19.41 -9.19 -18.10
N ASN A 227 19.53 -9.95 -19.19
CA ASN A 227 19.95 -11.36 -19.21
C ASN A 227 19.14 -12.28 -18.27
N GLY A 228 17.97 -11.85 -17.79
CA GLY A 228 17.10 -12.64 -16.92
C GLY A 228 16.37 -13.74 -17.68
N ASP A 229 16.28 -14.91 -17.09
CA ASP A 229 15.45 -16.02 -17.56
C ASP A 229 14.04 -16.01 -16.96
N HIS A 230 13.24 -17.06 -17.22
CA HIS A 230 11.88 -17.20 -16.71
C HIS A 230 11.77 -17.19 -15.18
N SER A 231 12.84 -17.50 -14.46
CA SER A 231 12.86 -17.60 -12.99
C SER A 231 13.43 -16.36 -12.30
N VAL A 232 13.90 -15.37 -13.05
CA VAL A 232 14.63 -14.22 -12.51
C VAL A 232 13.87 -13.44 -11.43
N ALA A 233 12.54 -13.43 -11.50
CA ALA A 233 11.68 -12.76 -10.52
C ALA A 233 11.07 -13.69 -9.45
N ASN A 234 11.51 -14.95 -9.37
CA ASN A 234 11.02 -15.90 -8.35
C ASN A 234 11.52 -15.60 -6.94
N SER A 235 12.53 -14.74 -6.84
CA SER A 235 13.16 -14.36 -5.59
C SER A 235 13.39 -12.84 -5.56
N PRO A 236 13.32 -12.22 -4.38
CA PRO A 236 13.66 -10.80 -4.23
C PRO A 236 15.13 -10.47 -4.56
N THR A 237 15.99 -11.48 -4.71
CA THR A 237 17.40 -11.32 -5.08
C THR A 237 17.63 -11.21 -6.59
N GLY A 238 16.60 -11.40 -7.41
CA GLY A 238 16.70 -11.29 -8.87
C GLY A 238 17.16 -9.91 -9.33
N GLY A 239 17.85 -9.86 -10.49
CA GLY A 239 18.33 -8.60 -11.06
C GLY A 239 19.24 -7.81 -10.11
N ASP A 240 20.19 -8.46 -9.47
CA ASP A 240 21.08 -7.85 -8.47
C ASP A 240 20.29 -7.12 -7.36
N TYR A 241 19.29 -7.83 -6.81
CA TYR A 241 18.35 -7.31 -5.79
C TYR A 241 17.40 -6.20 -6.27
N SER A 242 17.42 -5.79 -7.53
CA SER A 242 16.49 -4.77 -8.06
C SER A 242 15.04 -5.23 -7.96
N VAL A 243 14.78 -6.52 -8.28
CA VAL A 243 13.43 -7.11 -8.24
C VAL A 243 12.79 -6.95 -6.86
N GLY A 244 13.50 -7.32 -5.78
CA GLY A 244 13.00 -7.19 -4.42
C GLY A 244 12.78 -5.73 -3.99
N LYS A 245 13.74 -4.86 -4.28
CA LYS A 245 13.67 -3.44 -3.90
C LYS A 245 12.52 -2.71 -4.60
N ILE A 246 12.33 -2.96 -5.90
CA ILE A 246 11.25 -2.36 -6.69
C ILE A 246 9.90 -2.90 -6.21
N ALA A 247 9.78 -4.22 -6.04
CA ALA A 247 8.55 -4.86 -5.57
C ALA A 247 8.12 -4.35 -4.19
N LEU A 248 9.07 -4.26 -3.24
CA LEU A 248 8.80 -3.72 -1.91
C LEU A 248 8.38 -2.25 -1.97
N SER A 249 9.11 -1.40 -2.71
CA SER A 249 8.77 0.01 -2.86
C SER A 249 7.39 0.20 -3.49
N TRP A 250 7.02 -0.65 -4.45
CA TRP A 250 5.68 -0.64 -5.08
C TRP A 250 4.57 -0.96 -4.08
N LEU A 251 4.73 -2.01 -3.26
CA LEU A 251 3.75 -2.37 -2.23
C LEU A 251 3.66 -1.28 -1.15
N LYS A 252 4.77 -0.74 -0.70
CA LYS A 252 4.79 0.35 0.27
C LYS A 252 4.09 1.59 -0.26
N LEU A 253 4.33 1.95 -1.54
CA LEU A 253 3.73 3.12 -2.16
C LEU A 253 2.21 2.93 -2.37
N TYR A 254 1.79 1.86 -3.04
CA TYR A 254 0.41 1.74 -3.52
C TYR A 254 -0.51 0.93 -2.61
N VAL A 255 0.02 -0.02 -1.84
CA VAL A 255 -0.80 -0.83 -0.93
C VAL A 255 -0.82 -0.23 0.47
N GLU A 256 0.35 0.16 1.02
CA GLU A 256 0.41 0.85 2.31
C GLU A 256 0.17 2.36 2.22
N GLN A 257 0.07 2.92 0.99
CA GLN A 257 -0.14 4.34 0.74
C GLN A 257 0.96 5.23 1.36
N ASN A 258 2.20 4.79 1.31
CA ASN A 258 3.35 5.48 1.83
C ASN A 258 4.16 6.14 0.70
N ASP A 259 3.92 7.42 0.47
CA ASP A 259 4.54 8.23 -0.58
C ASP A 259 6.07 8.42 -0.39
N CYS A 260 6.59 8.17 0.81
CA CYS A 260 8.03 8.19 1.07
C CYS A 260 8.84 7.19 0.21
N TYR A 261 8.19 6.15 -0.31
CA TYR A 261 8.83 5.18 -1.20
C TYR A 261 8.89 5.63 -2.67
N CYS A 262 8.17 6.69 -3.05
CA CYS A 262 8.19 7.19 -4.41
C CYS A 262 9.57 7.68 -4.87
N PRO A 263 10.32 8.51 -4.12
CA PRO A 263 11.66 8.90 -4.51
C PRO A 263 12.63 7.73 -4.68
N LEU A 264 12.42 6.62 -3.93
CA LEU A 264 13.23 5.41 -4.12
C LEU A 264 12.99 4.78 -5.49
N LEU A 265 11.76 4.80 -5.98
CA LEU A 265 11.46 4.35 -7.34
C LEU A 265 12.00 5.35 -8.37
N THR A 266 11.53 6.60 -8.36
CA THR A 266 11.77 7.57 -9.44
C THR A 266 13.20 8.10 -9.50
N ASP A 267 13.85 8.32 -8.36
CA ASP A 267 15.15 8.98 -8.29
C ASP A 267 16.32 8.00 -8.14
N ASN A 268 16.04 6.74 -7.76
CA ASN A 268 17.09 5.77 -7.45
C ASN A 268 16.96 4.48 -8.25
N LEU A 269 15.82 3.76 -8.15
CA LEU A 269 15.72 2.41 -8.69
C LEU A 269 15.43 2.37 -10.19
N LEU A 270 14.79 3.43 -10.75
CA LEU A 270 14.39 3.50 -12.14
C LEU A 270 15.17 4.51 -12.98
N VAL A 271 16.04 5.33 -12.36
CA VAL A 271 16.98 6.21 -13.06
C VAL A 271 18.31 5.49 -13.23
N ASP A 272 18.62 5.01 -14.41
CA ASP A 272 19.79 4.20 -14.72
C ASP A 272 19.86 2.88 -13.90
N PRO A 273 18.81 2.03 -13.99
CA PRO A 273 18.74 0.80 -13.18
C PRO A 273 19.82 -0.19 -13.63
N PRO A 274 20.68 -0.69 -12.71
CA PRO A 274 21.88 -1.46 -13.05
C PRO A 274 21.61 -2.84 -13.66
N ALA A 275 20.37 -3.32 -13.63
CA ALA A 275 20.01 -4.67 -14.08
C ALA A 275 18.81 -4.67 -15.04
N ALA A 276 18.48 -3.55 -15.67
CA ALA A 276 17.33 -3.47 -16.58
C ALA A 276 17.76 -3.44 -18.05
N SER A 277 17.13 -4.27 -18.87
CA SER A 277 17.17 -4.15 -20.34
C SER A 277 16.05 -3.24 -20.87
N LYS A 278 14.92 -3.14 -20.13
CA LYS A 278 13.78 -2.28 -20.47
C LYS A 278 13.03 -1.85 -19.21
N VAL A 279 12.60 -0.59 -19.19
CA VAL A 279 11.68 -0.06 -18.19
C VAL A 279 10.57 0.71 -18.92
N GLU A 280 9.31 0.35 -18.68
CA GLU A 280 8.15 1.11 -19.12
C GLU A 280 7.33 1.49 -17.89
N GLN A 281 6.99 2.78 -17.77
CA GLN A 281 6.32 3.27 -16.58
C GLN A 281 5.21 4.25 -16.96
N ASP A 282 4.07 4.07 -16.32
CA ASP A 282 2.92 4.97 -16.38
C ASP A 282 2.31 4.99 -14.99
N PHE A 283 2.93 5.72 -14.07
CA PHE A 283 2.48 5.86 -12.70
C PHE A 283 2.79 7.25 -12.14
N ILE A 284 2.00 7.65 -11.17
CA ILE A 284 2.17 8.90 -10.43
C ILE A 284 2.50 8.61 -8.97
N CYS A 285 3.36 9.44 -8.42
CA CYS A 285 3.77 9.37 -7.03
C CYS A 285 2.85 10.16 -6.09
N GLU A 286 2.05 11.04 -6.64
CA GLU A 286 0.98 11.66 -5.89
C GLU A 286 -0.09 10.59 -5.67
N LEU A 287 0.02 9.88 -4.55
CA LEU A 287 -1.14 9.19 -4.04
C LEU A 287 -2.22 10.26 -3.92
N LEU A 288 -3.42 9.96 -4.45
CA LEU A 288 -4.61 10.71 -4.09
C LEU A 288 -4.91 10.48 -2.59
N ALA A 289 -3.92 10.69 -1.74
CA ALA A 289 -4.22 11.15 -0.41
C ALA A 289 -5.16 12.34 -0.62
N ASN A 290 -6.28 12.37 0.03
CA ASN A 290 -6.93 13.63 0.33
C ASN A 290 -5.84 14.54 0.93
N ASN A 291 -5.05 15.17 0.07
CA ASN A 291 -4.21 16.32 0.37
C ASN A 291 -5.12 17.55 0.45
N SER A 292 -6.17 17.43 1.24
CA SER A 292 -6.48 18.51 2.14
C SER A 292 -5.23 18.59 3.02
N PRO A 293 -4.45 19.72 3.00
CA PRO A 293 -3.40 19.90 3.96
C PRO A 293 -4.03 19.51 5.29
N GLU A 294 -3.44 18.54 5.99
CA GLU A 294 -3.94 18.13 7.30
C GLU A 294 -4.00 19.41 8.09
N LEU A 295 -5.19 19.98 8.17
CA LEU A 295 -5.43 21.14 9.01
C LEU A 295 -5.04 20.62 10.37
N ALA A 296 -3.91 21.06 10.89
CA ALA A 296 -3.51 20.79 12.26
C ALA A 296 -4.56 21.44 13.17
N LEU A 297 -5.75 20.79 13.24
CA LEU A 297 -6.87 21.23 14.05
C LEU A 297 -6.52 20.98 15.50
N ASN A 298 -5.95 21.99 16.13
CA ASN A 298 -5.87 22.00 17.59
C ASN A 298 -7.28 22.21 18.14
N TYR A 299 -7.77 21.26 18.91
CA TYR A 299 -9.08 21.33 19.54
C TYR A 299 -9.03 20.83 20.97
N TYR A 300 -9.79 21.51 21.84
CA TYR A 300 -9.83 21.24 23.30
C TYR A 300 -11.10 21.80 23.95
N PRO A 301 -11.51 21.24 25.11
CA PRO A 301 -11.09 19.96 25.66
C PRO A 301 -11.72 18.79 24.90
N ASN A 302 -11.02 17.66 24.85
CA ASN A 302 -11.57 16.37 24.40
C ASN A 302 -10.94 15.26 25.24
N PRO A 303 -11.68 14.62 26.18
CA PRO A 303 -13.14 14.71 26.41
C PRO A 303 -13.65 16.10 26.86
N THR A 304 -14.92 16.37 26.54
CA THR A 304 -15.62 17.62 26.93
C THR A 304 -16.91 17.36 27.69
N GLN A 305 -17.33 18.33 28.50
CA GLN A 305 -18.67 18.33 29.11
C GLN A 305 -19.71 18.98 28.20
N ASP A 306 -19.36 20.11 27.57
CA ASP A 306 -20.31 20.89 26.78
C ASP A 306 -19.78 21.32 25.42
N ARG A 307 -18.59 21.93 25.34
CA ARG A 307 -18.06 22.56 24.14
C ARG A 307 -16.65 22.10 23.81
N VAL A 308 -16.37 21.94 22.53
CA VAL A 308 -15.03 21.74 21.99
C VAL A 308 -14.66 22.96 21.18
N TYR A 309 -13.56 23.61 21.55
CA TYR A 309 -13.02 24.78 20.86
C TYR A 309 -11.96 24.37 19.87
N PHE A 310 -11.88 25.09 18.77
CA PHE A 310 -10.95 24.86 17.68
C PHE A 310 -10.07 26.10 17.45
N GLU A 311 -8.78 25.91 17.26
CA GLU A 311 -7.89 26.97 16.77
C GLU A 311 -8.04 27.04 15.26
N ILE A 312 -8.74 28.06 14.76
CA ILE A 312 -9.06 28.22 13.35
C ILE A 312 -8.53 29.56 12.82
N PHE A 313 -7.96 29.52 11.62
CA PHE A 313 -7.40 30.67 10.93
C PHE A 313 -8.23 31.10 9.71
N GLN A 314 -9.20 30.27 9.31
CA GLN A 314 -10.14 30.49 8.21
C GLN A 314 -11.48 29.87 8.54
N GLU A 315 -12.53 30.22 7.78
CA GLU A 315 -13.84 29.59 7.93
C GLU A 315 -13.80 28.14 7.45
N LEU A 316 -14.32 27.19 8.26
CA LEU A 316 -14.34 25.76 8.00
C LEU A 316 -15.75 25.22 8.10
N ASN A 317 -16.18 24.45 7.10
CA ASN A 317 -17.47 23.77 7.16
C ASN A 317 -17.37 22.53 8.03
N PHE A 318 -18.41 22.25 8.81
CA PHE A 318 -18.45 21.05 9.62
C PHE A 318 -19.77 20.30 9.54
N GLU A 319 -19.71 19.00 9.77
CA GLU A 319 -20.86 18.13 10.00
C GLU A 319 -20.59 17.22 11.19
N LEU A 320 -21.51 17.19 12.15
CA LEU A 320 -21.43 16.33 13.35
C LEU A 320 -22.33 15.11 13.16
N TYR A 321 -21.78 13.94 13.46
CA TYR A 321 -22.46 12.65 13.33
C TYR A 321 -22.51 11.88 14.64
N SER A 322 -23.60 11.14 14.84
CA SER A 322 -23.70 10.11 15.88
C SER A 322 -22.80 8.90 15.55
N PRO A 323 -22.55 7.98 16.50
CA PRO A 323 -21.82 6.73 16.25
C PRO A 323 -22.48 5.83 15.19
N TYR A 324 -23.75 6.07 14.89
CA TYR A 324 -24.54 5.31 13.91
C TYR A 324 -24.59 5.98 12.53
N GLY A 325 -23.75 7.01 12.29
CA GLY A 325 -23.71 7.73 11.02
C GLY A 325 -24.86 8.73 10.78
N GLN A 326 -25.72 8.97 11.76
CA GLN A 326 -26.78 9.98 11.65
C GLN A 326 -26.17 11.37 11.80
N ARG A 327 -26.38 12.26 10.82
CA ARG A 327 -25.99 13.66 10.91
C ARG A 327 -26.86 14.40 11.94
N LEU A 328 -26.21 14.95 12.95
CA LEU A 328 -26.86 15.64 14.09
C LEU A 328 -26.84 17.16 13.92
N GLN A 329 -25.76 17.71 13.37
CA GLN A 329 -25.57 19.15 13.20
C GLN A 329 -24.68 19.40 11.98
N SER A 330 -24.88 20.54 11.33
CA SER A 330 -23.93 21.05 10.32
C SER A 330 -23.90 22.58 10.42
N GLY A 331 -22.78 23.17 10.00
CA GLY A 331 -22.57 24.60 10.06
C GLY A 331 -21.16 25.00 9.65
N GLN A 332 -20.75 26.19 10.09
CA GLN A 332 -19.45 26.75 9.79
C GLN A 332 -18.79 27.20 11.09
N LEU A 333 -17.53 26.77 11.29
CA LEU A 333 -16.66 27.30 12.32
C LEU A 333 -16.02 28.59 11.81
N SER A 334 -15.97 29.62 12.65
CA SER A 334 -15.35 30.90 12.34
C SER A 334 -14.60 31.45 13.55
N SER A 335 -13.77 32.47 13.37
CA SER A 335 -13.10 33.14 14.48
C SER A 335 -14.07 33.76 15.50
N SER A 336 -15.32 34.06 15.09
CA SER A 336 -16.38 34.55 15.96
C SER A 336 -17.14 33.40 16.66
N GLN A 337 -17.13 32.20 16.12
CA GLN A 337 -17.74 30.99 16.68
C GLN A 337 -16.81 29.78 16.48
N PRO A 338 -15.71 29.72 17.25
CA PRO A 338 -14.69 28.69 17.08
C PRO A 338 -14.96 27.43 17.91
N TYR A 339 -16.22 27.04 18.09
CA TYR A 339 -16.57 25.87 18.92
C TYR A 339 -17.78 25.11 18.40
N ILE A 340 -17.83 23.83 18.74
CA ILE A 340 -18.99 22.94 18.61
C ILE A 340 -19.63 22.79 19.99
N ASP A 341 -20.95 23.04 20.08
CA ASP A 341 -21.72 22.89 21.32
C ASP A 341 -22.37 21.51 21.35
N LEU A 342 -21.92 20.69 22.30
CA LEU A 342 -22.45 19.34 22.56
C LEU A 342 -23.39 19.29 23.75
N SER A 343 -23.72 20.44 24.41
CA SER A 343 -24.49 20.48 25.67
C SER A 343 -25.84 19.74 25.59
N THR A 344 -26.50 19.78 24.44
CA THR A 344 -27.83 19.17 24.23
C THR A 344 -27.79 17.70 23.85
N TYR A 345 -26.60 17.14 23.59
CA TYR A 345 -26.46 15.74 23.17
C TYR A 345 -26.17 14.82 24.36
N ALA A 346 -26.44 13.52 24.20
CA ALA A 346 -26.20 12.52 25.23
C ALA A 346 -24.68 12.31 25.46
N LEU A 347 -24.31 11.69 26.58
CA LEU A 347 -22.94 11.26 26.83
C LEU A 347 -22.55 10.19 25.81
N GLY A 348 -21.32 10.27 25.29
CA GLY A 348 -20.85 9.29 24.32
C GLY A 348 -19.84 9.84 23.32
N ILE A 349 -19.66 9.07 22.25
CA ILE A 349 -18.74 9.37 21.15
C ILE A 349 -19.53 10.05 20.02
N TYR A 350 -18.89 11.02 19.36
CA TYR A 350 -19.40 11.72 18.18
C TYR A 350 -18.26 11.82 17.17
N TYR A 351 -18.61 11.88 15.89
CA TYR A 351 -17.67 12.08 14.79
C TYR A 351 -17.96 13.42 14.14
N LEU A 352 -16.95 14.27 14.09
CA LEU A 352 -17.03 15.59 13.49
C LEU A 352 -16.22 15.59 12.21
N ASN A 353 -16.88 15.78 11.07
CA ASN A 353 -16.23 16.01 9.78
C ASN A 353 -16.01 17.53 9.61
N ILE A 354 -14.76 17.95 9.40
CA ILE A 354 -14.38 19.34 9.11
C ILE A 354 -13.57 19.33 7.81
N ASP A 355 -14.11 19.91 6.74
CA ASP A 355 -13.45 19.95 5.41
C ASP A 355 -12.78 18.62 5.00
N ASN A 356 -13.52 17.49 5.15
CA ASN A 356 -13.13 16.12 4.90
C ASN A 356 -12.14 15.47 5.91
N GLN A 357 -11.82 16.16 7.00
CA GLN A 357 -11.09 15.57 8.11
C GLN A 357 -12.07 15.13 9.20
N VAL A 358 -11.96 13.87 9.65
CA VAL A 358 -12.83 13.32 10.70
C VAL A 358 -12.15 13.37 12.07
N VAL A 359 -12.79 14.04 13.01
CA VAL A 359 -12.35 14.17 14.41
C VAL A 359 -13.29 13.41 15.32
N LYS A 360 -12.74 12.57 16.22
CA LYS A 360 -13.50 11.89 17.26
C LYS A 360 -13.67 12.80 18.48
N LEU A 361 -14.90 13.13 18.84
CA LEU A 361 -15.24 13.88 20.04
C LEU A 361 -15.83 12.96 21.11
N ILE A 362 -15.46 13.17 22.37
CA ILE A 362 -15.95 12.39 23.52
C ILE A 362 -16.66 13.33 24.47
N LYS A 363 -17.98 13.14 24.66
CA LYS A 363 -18.76 13.86 25.67
C LYS A 363 -18.83 13.08 26.96
N THR A 364 -18.47 13.72 28.04
CA THR A 364 -18.52 13.18 29.42
C THR A 364 -19.39 14.05 30.32
N ASN A 365 -19.55 13.63 31.59
CA ASN A 365 -20.26 14.41 32.62
C ASN A 365 -19.43 15.61 33.07
#